data_38e6f57acc037dd3505523b428baa9d5
#
_entry.id   38e6f57acc037dd3505523b428baa9d5
#
_cell.length_a   1.000
_cell.length_b   1.000
_cell.length_c   1.000
_cell.angle_alpha   90.00
_cell.angle_beta   90.00
_cell.angle_gamma   90.00
#
_symmetry.space_group_name_H-M   'P 1'
#
loop_
_entity.id
_entity.type
_entity.pdbx_description
1 polymer ?
#
loop_
_entity_poly.entity_id
_entity_poly.type
_entity_poly.pdbx_seq_one_letter_code
_entity_poly.pdbx_strand_id
1 'polypeptide(L)'
;MQVYAARRVLRSDRAGSSWPVLVETDAGIFYTKLRSAAQAPASLVAEIVVGGLADALELPVPARVLIEIRADVCIDDPHQELHRLVRSSVGMNVGFQVLPGVQPFRASDVERVDPDQASTIVWLDGLVQNPDRTTKNPNLIWSHGQLWLIDHGASLGFQHAWSRVTEQSPRASGWTAANHALLSRATRLDLVDEPLASRLGRDVLQSAVDAIPDDLLAEAGDEARRRRRSAFVAFLWKRLKSPRPFVS
;
A
#
# COMPACT_ATOMS: atom_id res chain seq x y z
N MET A 1 -10.09 1.55 10.13
CA MET A 1 -10.75 1.42 8.80
C MET A 1 -12.17 0.86 9.00
N GLN A 2 -13.14 1.24 8.14
CA GLN A 2 -14.49 0.66 8.13
C GLN A 2 -14.46 -0.75 7.55
N VAL A 3 -15.34 -1.63 8.07
CA VAL A 3 -15.49 -3.02 7.60
C VAL A 3 -16.85 -3.15 6.90
N TYR A 4 -16.85 -3.72 5.71
CA TYR A 4 -18.06 -4.02 4.96
C TYR A 4 -18.09 -5.50 4.56
N ALA A 5 -19.25 -6.12 4.67
CA ALA A 5 -19.45 -7.48 4.18
C ALA A 5 -19.57 -7.50 2.64
N ALA A 6 -18.84 -8.41 2.00
CA ALA A 6 -19.02 -8.66 0.57
C ALA A 6 -20.38 -9.32 0.33
N ARG A 7 -21.23 -8.69 -0.50
CA ARG A 7 -22.49 -9.27 -0.97
C ARG A 7 -22.29 -10.11 -2.23
N ARG A 8 -21.49 -9.56 -3.16
CA ARG A 8 -21.23 -10.17 -4.45
C ARG A 8 -19.86 -9.80 -4.98
N VAL A 9 -19.17 -10.75 -5.57
CA VAL A 9 -17.99 -10.51 -6.40
C VAL A 9 -18.45 -10.39 -7.84
N LEU A 10 -18.28 -9.22 -8.47
CA LEU A 10 -18.85 -8.90 -9.76
C LEU A 10 -17.99 -9.39 -10.92
N ARG A 11 -16.69 -9.10 -10.88
CA ARG A 11 -15.71 -9.49 -11.91
C ARG A 11 -14.30 -9.27 -11.43
N SER A 12 -13.35 -9.94 -12.08
CA SER A 12 -11.93 -9.63 -11.93
C SER A 12 -11.43 -8.72 -13.03
N ASP A 13 -10.54 -7.79 -12.67
CA ASP A 13 -9.65 -7.17 -13.65
C ASP A 13 -8.38 -8.02 -13.73
N ARG A 14 -8.17 -8.66 -14.89
CA ARG A 14 -7.04 -9.59 -15.09
C ARG A 14 -5.70 -8.88 -15.33
N ALA A 15 -5.67 -7.57 -15.27
CA ALA A 15 -4.44 -6.80 -15.41
C ALA A 15 -3.62 -6.89 -14.12
N GLY A 16 -2.46 -7.54 -14.17
CA GLY A 16 -1.50 -7.63 -13.08
C GLY A 16 -1.58 -8.90 -12.22
N SER A 17 -0.53 -9.11 -11.41
CA SER A 17 -0.36 -10.32 -10.56
C SER A 17 -1.26 -10.36 -9.34
N SER A 18 -1.85 -9.25 -8.93
CA SER A 18 -2.69 -9.14 -7.72
C SER A 18 -4.17 -9.49 -7.95
N TRP A 19 -4.60 -9.69 -9.19
CA TRP A 19 -5.98 -10.04 -9.58
C TRP A 19 -7.04 -9.30 -8.76
N PRO A 20 -7.10 -7.98 -8.82
CA PRO A 20 -8.12 -7.26 -8.08
C PRO A 20 -9.51 -7.56 -8.64
N VAL A 21 -10.49 -7.57 -7.75
CA VAL A 21 -11.88 -7.85 -8.09
C VAL A 21 -12.78 -6.67 -7.71
N LEU A 22 -13.88 -6.48 -8.45
CA LEU A 22 -14.93 -5.57 -8.02
C LEU A 22 -15.88 -6.31 -7.08
N VAL A 23 -16.04 -5.77 -5.88
CA VAL A 23 -16.90 -6.33 -4.84
C VAL A 23 -17.99 -5.34 -4.50
N GLU A 24 -19.25 -5.81 -4.58
CA GLU A 24 -20.43 -5.09 -4.14
C GLU A 24 -20.66 -5.30 -2.64
N THR A 25 -20.93 -4.21 -1.94
CA THR A 25 -21.26 -4.15 -0.52
C THR A 25 -22.48 -3.25 -0.28
N ASP A 26 -22.92 -3.09 0.97
CA ASP A 26 -23.97 -2.12 1.34
C ASP A 26 -23.55 -0.67 1.13
N ALA A 27 -22.24 -0.38 1.14
CA ALA A 27 -21.70 0.97 0.97
C ALA A 27 -21.32 1.29 -0.48
N GLY A 28 -21.55 0.38 -1.41
CA GLY A 28 -21.21 0.53 -2.83
C GLY A 28 -20.21 -0.52 -3.32
N ILE A 29 -19.56 -0.20 -4.44
CA ILE A 29 -18.63 -1.11 -5.11
C ILE A 29 -17.18 -0.67 -4.78
N PHE A 30 -16.34 -1.65 -4.45
CA PHE A 30 -14.93 -1.45 -4.16
C PHE A 30 -14.04 -2.31 -5.05
N TYR A 31 -12.92 -1.74 -5.43
CA TYR A 31 -11.83 -2.47 -6.08
C TYR A 31 -11.05 -3.21 -5.00
N THR A 32 -11.14 -4.54 -4.94
CA THR A 32 -10.70 -5.33 -3.78
C THR A 32 -9.51 -6.20 -4.12
N LYS A 33 -8.42 -6.08 -3.36
CA LYS A 33 -7.28 -6.99 -3.39
C LYS A 33 -7.53 -8.15 -2.42
N LEU A 34 -7.40 -9.36 -2.95
CA LEU A 34 -7.74 -10.60 -2.24
C LEU A 34 -6.54 -11.12 -1.41
N ARG A 35 -6.82 -11.57 -0.19
CA ARG A 35 -5.80 -12.05 0.76
C ARG A 35 -5.06 -13.31 0.34
N SER A 36 -5.57 -14.05 -0.62
CA SER A 36 -4.93 -15.25 -1.18
C SER A 36 -4.31 -15.02 -2.57
N ALA A 37 -4.33 -13.78 -3.08
CA ALA A 37 -3.59 -13.41 -4.27
C ALA A 37 -2.08 -13.44 -4.02
N ALA A 38 -1.27 -13.36 -5.07
CA ALA A 38 0.19 -13.42 -4.97
C ALA A 38 0.75 -12.45 -3.91
N GLN A 39 1.66 -12.92 -3.05
CA GLN A 39 2.31 -12.20 -1.95
C GLN A 39 1.40 -11.74 -0.78
N ALA A 40 0.12 -12.05 -0.82
CA ALA A 40 -0.77 -11.77 0.31
C ALA A 40 -0.57 -12.82 1.45
N PRO A 41 -0.86 -12.46 2.71
CA PRO A 41 -1.46 -11.21 3.20
C PRO A 41 -0.46 -10.04 3.37
N ALA A 42 0.84 -10.27 3.26
CA ALA A 42 1.85 -9.22 3.47
C ALA A 42 1.65 -7.99 2.54
N SER A 43 1.24 -8.21 1.28
CA SER A 43 0.91 -7.10 0.37
C SER A 43 -0.28 -6.27 0.87
N LEU A 44 -1.29 -6.90 1.48
CA LEU A 44 -2.43 -6.17 2.06
C LEU A 44 -2.02 -5.36 3.30
N VAL A 45 -1.11 -5.90 4.11
CA VAL A 45 -0.50 -5.16 5.23
C VAL A 45 0.22 -3.91 4.70
N ALA A 46 1.00 -4.04 3.63
CA ALA A 46 1.68 -2.90 3.00
C ALA A 46 0.67 -1.86 2.48
N GLU A 47 -0.42 -2.26 1.82
CA GLU A 47 -1.48 -1.35 1.36
C GLU A 47 -2.10 -0.55 2.50
N ILE A 48 -2.36 -1.19 3.63
CA ILE A 48 -2.96 -0.54 4.80
C ILE A 48 -1.99 0.47 5.41
N VAL A 49 -0.77 0.03 5.73
CA VAL A 49 0.21 0.86 6.42
C VAL A 49 0.66 2.02 5.54
N VAL A 50 1.10 1.74 4.32
CA VAL A 50 1.61 2.78 3.41
C VAL A 50 0.52 3.77 3.03
N GLY A 51 -0.69 3.27 2.76
CA GLY A 51 -1.82 4.16 2.52
C GLY A 51 -2.13 5.08 3.71
N GLY A 52 -2.05 4.58 4.96
CA GLY A 52 -2.21 5.41 6.17
C GLY A 52 -1.11 6.47 6.31
N LEU A 53 0.13 6.15 5.94
CA LEU A 53 1.22 7.13 5.91
C LEU A 53 1.03 8.16 4.79
N ALA A 54 0.56 7.73 3.62
CA ALA A 54 0.25 8.62 2.50
C ALA A 54 -0.85 9.63 2.87
N ASP A 55 -1.93 9.17 3.56
CA ASP A 55 -2.97 10.07 4.08
C ASP A 55 -2.39 11.13 5.03
N ALA A 56 -1.51 10.72 5.96
CA ALA A 56 -0.85 11.64 6.90
C ALA A 56 0.05 12.66 6.21
N LEU A 57 0.57 12.33 5.03
CA LEU A 57 1.35 13.22 4.17
C LEU A 57 0.50 13.99 3.15
N GLU A 58 -0.84 13.84 3.20
CA GLU A 58 -1.78 14.48 2.27
C GLU A 58 -1.55 14.08 0.80
N LEU A 59 -0.97 12.90 0.57
CA LEU A 59 -0.84 12.35 -0.77
C LEU A 59 -2.16 11.70 -1.22
N PRO A 60 -2.62 11.94 -2.44
CA PRO A 60 -3.84 11.35 -2.95
C PRO A 60 -3.69 9.83 -3.13
N VAL A 61 -4.40 9.07 -2.32
CA VAL A 61 -4.55 7.61 -2.39
C VAL A 61 -6.03 7.24 -2.31
N PRO A 62 -6.52 6.25 -3.06
CA PRO A 62 -7.91 5.84 -2.96
C PRO A 62 -8.29 5.49 -1.52
N ALA A 63 -9.45 5.94 -1.08
CA ALA A 63 -9.95 5.60 0.25
C ALA A 63 -10.00 4.07 0.41
N ARG A 64 -9.53 3.57 1.57
CA ARG A 64 -9.39 2.15 1.88
C ARG A 64 -10.41 1.70 2.90
N VAL A 65 -10.94 0.52 2.69
CA VAL A 65 -11.88 -0.16 3.59
C VAL A 65 -11.45 -1.62 3.75
N LEU A 66 -11.98 -2.27 4.77
CA LEU A 66 -11.85 -3.72 4.92
C LEU A 66 -13.09 -4.39 4.33
N ILE A 67 -12.89 -5.42 3.53
CA ILE A 67 -13.95 -6.22 2.91
C ILE A 67 -13.91 -7.62 3.52
N GLU A 68 -14.94 -7.96 4.29
CA GLU A 68 -15.11 -9.31 4.80
C GLU A 68 -15.73 -10.19 3.72
N ILE A 69 -14.99 -11.18 3.22
CA ILE A 69 -15.49 -12.20 2.33
C ILE A 69 -15.89 -13.42 3.15
N ARG A 70 -17.14 -13.86 2.97
CA ARG A 70 -17.70 -15.05 3.62
C ARG A 70 -17.68 -16.24 2.67
N ALA A 71 -17.73 -17.45 3.23
CA ALA A 71 -17.70 -18.67 2.45
C ALA A 71 -18.87 -18.82 1.46
N ASP A 72 -19.99 -18.18 1.75
CA ASP A 72 -21.24 -18.21 0.95
C ASP A 72 -21.38 -17.01 -0.02
N VAL A 73 -20.35 -16.15 -0.13
CA VAL A 73 -20.40 -14.98 -1.03
C VAL A 73 -20.77 -15.38 -2.45
N CYS A 74 -21.69 -14.62 -3.06
CA CYS A 74 -22.06 -14.79 -4.47
C CYS A 74 -20.91 -14.33 -5.37
N ILE A 75 -20.56 -15.14 -6.38
CA ILE A 75 -19.51 -14.82 -7.36
C ILE A 75 -20.15 -14.79 -8.73
N ASP A 76 -20.24 -13.60 -9.31
CA ASP A 76 -20.86 -13.35 -10.62
C ASP A 76 -19.78 -13.25 -11.71
N ASP A 77 -19.02 -14.35 -11.85
CA ASP A 77 -17.95 -14.47 -12.86
C ASP A 77 -17.88 -15.94 -13.31
N PRO A 78 -17.82 -16.23 -14.61
CA PRO A 78 -17.84 -17.61 -15.13
C PRO A 78 -16.52 -18.39 -14.89
N HIS A 79 -15.45 -17.72 -14.47
CA HIS A 79 -14.13 -18.32 -14.42
C HIS A 79 -13.88 -19.07 -13.10
N GLN A 80 -13.72 -20.37 -13.16
CA GLN A 80 -13.48 -21.24 -12.00
C GLN A 80 -12.22 -20.85 -11.20
N GLU A 81 -11.22 -20.28 -11.84
CA GLU A 81 -10.01 -19.83 -11.19
C GLU A 81 -10.29 -18.68 -10.22
N LEU A 82 -11.14 -17.70 -10.62
CA LEU A 82 -11.60 -16.65 -9.75
C LEU A 82 -12.41 -17.22 -8.58
N HIS A 83 -13.30 -18.19 -8.83
CA HIS A 83 -14.04 -18.83 -7.74
C HIS A 83 -13.10 -19.47 -6.71
N ARG A 84 -12.04 -20.18 -7.15
CA ARG A 84 -11.05 -20.76 -6.24
C ARG A 84 -10.33 -19.68 -5.45
N LEU A 85 -9.89 -18.59 -6.10
CA LEU A 85 -9.19 -17.49 -5.46
C LEU A 85 -10.08 -16.80 -4.42
N VAL A 86 -11.32 -16.50 -4.73
CA VAL A 86 -12.29 -15.88 -3.81
C VAL A 86 -12.56 -16.81 -2.62
N ARG A 87 -12.80 -18.10 -2.86
CA ARG A 87 -13.04 -19.09 -1.81
C ARG A 87 -11.85 -19.27 -0.86
N SER A 88 -10.62 -19.18 -1.37
CA SER A 88 -9.41 -19.18 -0.53
C SER A 88 -9.17 -17.84 0.18
N SER A 89 -9.90 -16.78 -0.20
CA SER A 89 -9.77 -15.43 0.36
C SER A 89 -10.84 -15.10 1.40
N VAL A 90 -11.49 -16.10 1.99
CA VAL A 90 -12.43 -15.92 3.12
C VAL A 90 -11.70 -15.22 4.28
N GLY A 91 -12.37 -14.21 4.88
CA GLY A 91 -11.83 -13.32 5.90
C GLY A 91 -11.63 -11.90 5.40
N MET A 92 -10.75 -11.14 6.04
CA MET A 92 -10.52 -9.73 5.72
C MET A 92 -9.65 -9.57 4.47
N ASN A 93 -10.11 -8.68 3.59
CA ASN A 93 -9.45 -8.24 2.36
C ASN A 93 -9.42 -6.72 2.34
N VAL A 94 -8.68 -6.09 1.42
CA VAL A 94 -8.59 -4.63 1.32
C VAL A 94 -9.33 -4.14 0.09
N GLY A 95 -10.35 -3.33 0.31
CA GLY A 95 -11.11 -2.65 -0.71
C GLY A 95 -10.65 -1.20 -0.90
N PHE A 96 -10.67 -0.73 -2.12
CA PHE A 96 -10.31 0.63 -2.52
C PHE A 96 -11.50 1.29 -3.21
N GLN A 97 -11.69 2.58 -2.94
CA GLN A 97 -12.66 3.40 -3.66
C GLN A 97 -12.43 3.29 -5.16
N VAL A 98 -13.50 3.05 -5.90
CA VAL A 98 -13.47 3.11 -7.36
C VAL A 98 -13.43 4.59 -7.78
N LEU A 99 -12.32 5.00 -8.39
CA LEU A 99 -12.17 6.36 -8.89
C LEU A 99 -12.82 6.51 -10.27
N PRO A 100 -13.56 7.59 -10.52
CA PRO A 100 -14.17 7.83 -11.83
C PRO A 100 -13.15 8.42 -12.82
N GLY A 101 -13.34 8.16 -14.12
CA GLY A 101 -12.55 8.80 -15.19
C GLY A 101 -11.06 8.52 -15.12
N VAL A 102 -10.67 7.33 -14.67
CA VAL A 102 -9.27 6.92 -14.51
C VAL A 102 -8.55 6.89 -15.85
N GLN A 103 -7.36 7.49 -15.89
CA GLN A 103 -6.43 7.42 -17.00
C GLN A 103 -5.07 6.91 -16.49
N PRO A 104 -4.41 5.98 -17.21
CA PRO A 104 -3.09 5.51 -16.82
C PRO A 104 -2.06 6.64 -16.89
N PHE A 105 -1.15 6.67 -15.91
CA PHE A 105 0.02 7.56 -15.95
C PHE A 105 0.99 7.07 -17.02
N ARG A 106 1.52 8.00 -17.82
CA ARG A 106 2.49 7.74 -18.88
C ARG A 106 3.80 8.48 -18.61
N ALA A 107 4.88 8.03 -19.21
CA ALA A 107 6.18 8.69 -19.08
C ALA A 107 6.14 10.19 -19.49
N SER A 108 5.30 10.54 -20.47
CA SER A 108 5.08 11.94 -20.89
C SER A 108 4.38 12.82 -19.83
N ASP A 109 3.77 12.21 -18.82
CA ASP A 109 3.05 12.94 -17.77
C ASP A 109 3.95 13.42 -16.64
N VAL A 110 5.20 12.97 -16.58
CA VAL A 110 6.17 13.31 -15.52
C VAL A 110 6.30 14.83 -15.34
N GLU A 111 6.37 15.58 -16.44
CA GLU A 111 6.52 17.04 -16.43
C GLU A 111 5.27 17.77 -15.89
N ARG A 112 4.12 17.10 -15.87
CA ARG A 112 2.86 17.65 -15.33
C ARG A 112 2.78 17.54 -13.82
N VAL A 113 3.61 16.69 -13.20
CA VAL A 113 3.64 16.49 -11.76
C VAL A 113 4.34 17.66 -11.09
N ASP A 114 3.76 18.18 -10.03
CA ASP A 114 4.41 19.21 -9.22
C ASP A 114 5.69 18.67 -8.57
N PRO A 115 6.83 19.43 -8.57
CA PRO A 115 8.09 18.95 -8.00
C PRO A 115 8.04 18.61 -6.51
N ASP A 116 7.23 19.32 -5.70
CA ASP A 116 7.07 19.02 -4.29
C ASP A 116 6.29 17.73 -4.10
N GLN A 117 5.21 17.54 -4.89
CA GLN A 117 4.47 16.28 -4.90
C GLN A 117 5.33 15.10 -5.34
N ALA A 118 6.11 15.26 -6.44
CA ALA A 118 7.03 14.23 -6.91
C ALA A 118 8.07 13.86 -5.84
N SER A 119 8.65 14.86 -5.18
CA SER A 119 9.64 14.68 -4.11
C SER A 119 9.02 14.00 -2.89
N THR A 120 7.79 14.37 -2.51
CA THR A 120 7.06 13.73 -1.41
C THR A 120 6.78 12.24 -1.70
N ILE A 121 6.41 11.91 -2.94
CA ILE A 121 6.17 10.51 -3.36
C ILE A 121 7.46 9.69 -3.33
N VAL A 122 8.55 10.21 -3.90
CA VAL A 122 9.87 9.53 -3.87
C VAL A 122 10.34 9.35 -2.44
N TRP A 123 10.16 10.36 -1.58
CA TRP A 123 10.52 10.31 -0.17
C TRP A 123 9.71 9.23 0.59
N LEU A 124 8.38 9.17 0.37
CA LEU A 124 7.53 8.14 0.98
C LEU A 124 7.98 6.74 0.52
N ASP A 125 8.15 6.54 -0.79
CA ASP A 125 8.57 5.24 -1.34
C ASP A 125 9.96 4.82 -0.80
N GLY A 126 10.86 5.77 -0.58
CA GLY A 126 12.13 5.54 0.11
C GLY A 126 11.96 5.12 1.56
N LEU A 127 11.07 5.77 2.32
CA LEU A 127 10.77 5.43 3.70
C LEU A 127 10.24 4.00 3.83
N VAL A 128 9.27 3.62 2.97
CA VAL A 128 8.61 2.32 3.01
C VAL A 128 9.30 1.25 2.16
N GLN A 129 10.42 1.59 1.54
CA GLN A 129 11.20 0.70 0.66
C GLN A 129 10.35 0.13 -0.49
N ASN A 130 9.57 0.95 -1.17
CA ASN A 130 8.77 0.52 -2.31
C ASN A 130 9.66 0.32 -3.57
N PRO A 131 9.86 -0.91 -4.08
CA PRO A 131 10.70 -1.15 -5.25
C PRO A 131 9.91 -1.06 -6.56
N ASP A 132 8.58 -0.95 -6.52
CA ASP A 132 7.71 -1.24 -7.66
C ASP A 132 7.16 0.00 -8.36
N ARG A 133 7.32 1.22 -7.80
CA ARG A 133 6.94 2.45 -8.50
C ARG A 133 8.03 2.88 -9.48
N THR A 134 8.09 2.16 -10.60
CA THR A 134 9.17 2.31 -11.59
C THR A 134 8.69 2.97 -12.88
N THR A 135 9.62 3.36 -13.76
CA THR A 135 9.28 3.90 -15.08
C THR A 135 8.48 2.91 -15.94
N LYS A 136 8.63 1.61 -15.72
CA LYS A 136 7.87 0.55 -16.43
C LYS A 136 6.52 0.23 -15.77
N ASN A 137 6.44 0.40 -14.47
CA ASN A 137 5.24 0.18 -13.66
C ASN A 137 5.06 1.38 -12.72
N PRO A 138 4.49 2.50 -13.19
CA PRO A 138 4.44 3.73 -12.40
C PRO A 138 3.59 3.62 -11.14
N ASN A 139 2.60 2.73 -11.12
CA ASN A 139 1.63 2.63 -10.02
C ASN A 139 1.03 4.00 -9.65
N LEU A 140 0.74 4.78 -10.69
CA LEU A 140 0.17 6.12 -10.67
C LEU A 140 -0.97 6.20 -11.69
N ILE A 141 -2.01 6.92 -11.37
CA ILE A 141 -3.15 7.17 -12.26
C ILE A 141 -3.60 8.62 -12.16
N TRP A 142 -4.20 9.11 -13.22
CA TRP A 142 -4.92 10.37 -13.21
C TRP A 142 -6.42 10.12 -13.03
N SER A 143 -7.07 10.92 -12.19
CA SER A 143 -8.53 10.99 -12.12
C SER A 143 -8.93 12.45 -11.90
N HIS A 144 -9.77 13.01 -12.77
CA HIS A 144 -10.21 14.41 -12.74
C HIS A 144 -9.08 15.42 -12.58
N GLY A 145 -7.94 15.19 -13.26
CA GLY A 145 -6.78 16.08 -13.23
C GLY A 145 -5.90 15.95 -11.98
N GLN A 146 -6.24 15.10 -11.03
CA GLN A 146 -5.45 14.79 -9.86
C GLN A 146 -4.63 13.52 -10.07
N LEU A 147 -3.37 13.53 -9.62
CA LEU A 147 -2.51 12.35 -9.58
C LEU A 147 -2.82 11.53 -8.33
N TRP A 148 -3.04 10.22 -8.51
CA TRP A 148 -3.32 9.27 -7.43
C TRP A 148 -2.25 8.20 -7.37
N LEU A 149 -1.81 7.86 -6.15
CA LEU A 149 -0.92 6.74 -5.89
C LEU A 149 -1.75 5.48 -5.68
N ILE A 150 -1.35 4.40 -6.34
CA ILE A 150 -1.96 3.09 -6.20
C ILE A 150 -0.88 2.02 -6.01
N ASP A 151 -1.30 0.83 -5.61
CA ASP A 151 -0.47 -0.38 -5.53
C ASP A 151 0.79 -0.22 -4.68
N HIS A 152 0.60 -0.21 -3.35
CA HIS A 152 1.68 -0.17 -2.37
C HIS A 152 2.12 -1.58 -1.90
N GLY A 153 1.53 -2.63 -2.47
CA GLY A 153 1.66 -4.01 -1.97
C GLY A 153 3.09 -4.55 -1.94
N ALA A 154 4.00 -4.03 -2.79
CA ALA A 154 5.41 -4.42 -2.81
C ALA A 154 6.28 -3.73 -1.74
N SER A 155 5.73 -2.75 -1.03
CA SER A 155 6.44 -2.02 0.03
C SER A 155 6.68 -2.87 1.28
N LEU A 156 7.49 -2.36 2.21
CA LEU A 156 7.78 -2.99 3.49
C LEU A 156 8.40 -4.39 3.32
N GLY A 157 9.30 -4.55 2.36
CA GLY A 157 9.90 -5.84 1.98
C GLY A 157 10.53 -6.61 3.15
N PHE A 158 10.95 -5.93 4.23
CA PHE A 158 11.47 -6.54 5.44
C PHE A 158 10.47 -7.49 6.13
N GLN A 159 9.17 -7.30 5.93
CA GLN A 159 8.13 -8.15 6.52
C GLN A 159 8.15 -9.60 6.01
N HIS A 160 8.72 -9.86 4.83
CA HIS A 160 8.86 -11.22 4.29
C HIS A 160 9.99 -12.03 4.93
N ALA A 161 10.87 -11.39 5.70
CA ALA A 161 12.04 -12.03 6.28
C ALA A 161 12.35 -11.48 7.68
N TRP A 162 11.36 -11.42 8.58
CA TRP A 162 11.51 -10.88 9.93
C TRP A 162 12.67 -11.51 10.72
N SER A 163 12.94 -12.79 10.55
CA SER A 163 14.07 -13.48 11.20
C SER A 163 15.44 -12.94 10.79
N ARG A 164 15.51 -12.20 9.68
CA ARG A 164 16.73 -11.54 9.17
C ARG A 164 16.81 -10.06 9.53
N VAL A 165 15.74 -9.50 10.11
CA VAL A 165 15.72 -8.09 10.52
C VAL A 165 16.57 -7.91 11.76
N THR A 166 17.56 -7.04 11.67
CA THR A 166 18.45 -6.65 12.76
C THR A 166 18.21 -5.20 13.16
N GLU A 167 18.85 -4.75 14.22
CA GLU A 167 18.82 -3.34 14.60
C GLU A 167 19.36 -2.40 13.51
N GLN A 168 20.23 -2.88 12.63
CA GLN A 168 20.81 -2.08 11.54
C GLN A 168 19.94 -2.07 10.28
N SER A 169 19.02 -3.05 10.12
CA SER A 169 18.20 -3.18 8.92
C SER A 169 17.43 -1.90 8.55
N PRO A 170 16.86 -1.12 9.47
CA PRO A 170 16.20 0.14 9.13
C PRO A 170 17.13 1.20 8.53
N ARG A 171 18.44 1.08 8.82
CA ARG A 171 19.49 1.99 8.35
C ARG A 171 20.18 1.52 7.08
N ALA A 172 19.93 0.28 6.67
CA ALA A 172 20.49 -0.23 5.44
C ALA A 172 19.90 0.48 4.23
N SER A 173 20.76 0.83 3.27
CA SER A 173 20.40 1.47 2.00
C SER A 173 19.93 0.46 0.96
N GLY A 174 19.09 -0.51 1.36
CA GLY A 174 18.61 -1.56 0.45
C GLY A 174 17.64 -1.08 -0.63
N TRP A 175 17.17 0.17 -0.53
CA TRP A 175 16.29 0.79 -1.53
C TRP A 175 17.07 1.84 -2.34
N THR A 176 16.73 1.96 -3.62
CA THR A 176 17.27 2.98 -4.52
C THR A 176 16.18 3.59 -5.37
N ALA A 177 16.25 4.90 -5.57
CA ALA A 177 15.35 5.64 -6.45
C ALA A 177 15.72 5.52 -7.94
N ALA A 178 16.82 4.87 -8.32
CA ALA A 178 17.39 4.92 -9.66
C ALA A 178 16.40 4.64 -10.81
N ASN A 179 15.41 3.78 -10.58
CA ASN A 179 14.36 3.45 -11.56
C ASN A 179 12.99 4.05 -11.22
N HIS A 180 12.91 4.92 -10.23
CA HIS A 180 11.64 5.46 -9.78
C HIS A 180 10.98 6.33 -10.84
N ALA A 181 9.66 6.16 -11.03
CA ALA A 181 8.88 6.83 -12.09
C ALA A 181 8.96 8.36 -12.07
N LEU A 182 9.14 8.95 -10.89
CA LEU A 182 9.14 10.40 -10.67
C LEU A 182 10.53 10.95 -10.30
N LEU A 183 11.61 10.17 -10.37
CA LEU A 183 12.92 10.61 -9.91
C LEU A 183 13.39 11.89 -10.59
N SER A 184 13.23 11.99 -11.92
CA SER A 184 13.65 13.18 -12.69
C SER A 184 12.90 14.45 -12.29
N ARG A 185 11.71 14.29 -11.70
CA ARG A 185 10.87 15.41 -11.25
C ARG A 185 11.00 15.72 -9.77
N ALA A 186 11.52 14.78 -8.97
CA ALA A 186 11.71 14.91 -7.52
C ALA A 186 12.95 15.76 -7.17
N THR A 187 12.94 17.03 -7.59
CA THR A 187 14.08 17.95 -7.48
C THR A 187 14.18 18.68 -6.13
N ARG A 188 13.31 18.35 -5.17
CA ARG A 188 13.20 19.06 -3.88
C ARG A 188 13.25 18.13 -2.68
N LEU A 189 13.91 16.97 -2.81
CA LEU A 189 14.00 15.97 -1.74
C LEU A 189 14.61 16.55 -0.45
N ASP A 190 15.63 17.39 -0.57
CA ASP A 190 16.27 18.08 0.55
C ASP A 190 15.34 19.08 1.25
N LEU A 191 14.45 19.73 0.51
CA LEU A 191 13.51 20.71 1.05
C LEU A 191 12.34 20.06 1.77
N VAL A 192 11.86 18.91 1.28
CA VAL A 192 10.69 18.21 1.84
C VAL A 192 11.06 17.28 3.01
N ASP A 193 12.33 16.89 3.17
CA ASP A 193 12.77 15.83 4.09
C ASP A 193 12.38 16.08 5.54
N GLU A 194 12.81 17.18 6.15
CA GLU A 194 12.50 17.48 7.55
C GLU A 194 11.01 17.77 7.78
N PRO A 195 10.32 18.56 6.94
CA PRO A 195 8.88 18.73 7.05
C PRO A 195 8.09 17.43 7.04
N LEU A 196 8.38 16.50 6.10
CA LEU A 196 7.68 15.21 6.00
C LEU A 196 7.99 14.31 7.21
N ALA A 197 9.25 14.25 7.63
CA ALA A 197 9.63 13.47 8.80
C ALA A 197 8.97 13.97 10.09
N SER A 198 8.77 15.28 10.22
CA SER A 198 8.09 15.90 11.36
C SER A 198 6.59 15.57 11.41
N ARG A 199 5.96 15.36 10.24
CA ARG A 199 4.53 14.96 10.13
C ARG A 199 4.30 13.51 10.50
N LEU A 200 5.30 12.64 10.36
CA LEU A 200 5.21 11.22 10.67
C LEU A 200 5.71 10.91 12.08
N GLY A 201 5.06 11.47 13.09
CA GLY A 201 5.31 11.14 14.49
C GLY A 201 5.09 9.65 14.79
N ARG A 202 5.56 9.21 15.96
CA ARG A 202 5.41 7.80 16.38
C ARG A 202 3.93 7.38 16.52
N ASP A 203 3.08 8.29 16.90
CA ASP A 203 1.63 8.14 16.99
C ASP A 203 0.99 7.90 15.62
N VAL A 204 1.45 8.61 14.58
CA VAL A 204 1.00 8.41 13.19
C VAL A 204 1.42 7.03 12.70
N LEU A 205 2.67 6.62 12.94
CA LEU A 205 3.16 5.27 12.61
C LEU A 205 2.34 4.20 13.34
N GLN A 206 2.06 4.40 14.63
CA GLN A 206 1.27 3.48 15.43
C GLN A 206 -0.16 3.37 14.89
N SER A 207 -0.81 4.49 14.58
CA SER A 207 -2.16 4.52 14.02
C SER A 207 -2.24 3.77 12.68
N ALA A 208 -1.26 3.97 11.78
CA ALA A 208 -1.21 3.27 10.50
C ALA A 208 -1.05 1.74 10.68
N VAL A 209 -0.23 1.32 11.66
CA VAL A 209 0.01 -0.10 11.95
C VAL A 209 -1.17 -0.74 12.69
N ASP A 210 -1.83 -0.01 13.58
CA ASP A 210 -3.00 -0.52 14.33
C ASP A 210 -4.22 -0.74 13.44
N ALA A 211 -4.25 -0.12 12.26
CA ALA A 211 -5.27 -0.35 11.25
C ALA A 211 -5.21 -1.76 10.61
N ILE A 212 -4.14 -2.52 10.83
CA ILE A 212 -3.99 -3.89 10.29
C ILE A 212 -4.94 -4.83 11.05
N PRO A 213 -5.85 -5.56 10.37
CA PRO A 213 -6.65 -6.60 11.00
C PRO A 213 -5.78 -7.74 11.54
N ASP A 214 -6.19 -8.36 12.65
CA ASP A 214 -5.45 -9.45 13.27
C ASP A 214 -5.27 -10.67 12.35
N ASP A 215 -6.26 -10.95 11.51
CA ASP A 215 -6.24 -12.09 10.59
C ASP A 215 -5.35 -11.89 9.35
N LEU A 216 -4.82 -10.68 9.13
CA LEU A 216 -3.77 -10.41 8.14
C LEU A 216 -2.35 -10.55 8.72
N LEU A 217 -2.21 -10.70 10.03
CA LEU A 217 -0.93 -11.00 10.67
C LEU A 217 -0.76 -12.51 10.79
N ALA A 218 0.43 -13.00 10.44
CA ALA A 218 0.74 -14.44 10.48
C ALA A 218 0.87 -14.99 11.91
N GLU A 219 0.99 -14.13 12.90
CA GLU A 219 1.25 -14.49 14.29
C GLU A 219 0.01 -15.06 14.97
N ALA A 220 0.21 -16.17 15.70
CA ALA A 220 -0.82 -16.73 16.56
C ALA A 220 -0.78 -16.08 17.96
N GLY A 221 -1.94 -15.61 18.41
CA GLY A 221 -2.13 -15.03 19.74
C GLY A 221 -1.84 -13.52 19.81
N ASP A 222 -2.54 -12.86 20.71
CA ASP A 222 -2.60 -11.38 20.81
C ASP A 222 -1.25 -10.76 21.16
N GLU A 223 -0.47 -11.42 22.02
CA GLU A 223 0.84 -10.89 22.40
C GLU A 223 1.83 -10.90 21.21
N ALA A 224 1.83 -11.97 20.42
CA ALA A 224 2.67 -12.07 19.25
C ALA A 224 2.28 -11.03 18.19
N ARG A 225 0.97 -10.80 17.98
CA ARG A 225 0.47 -9.75 17.07
C ARG A 225 0.85 -8.35 17.57
N ARG A 226 0.72 -8.06 18.89
CA ARG A 226 1.18 -6.79 19.47
C ARG A 226 2.68 -6.57 19.25
N ARG A 227 3.50 -7.60 19.49
CA ARG A 227 4.95 -7.52 19.22
C ARG A 227 5.23 -7.25 17.75
N ARG A 228 4.49 -7.89 16.83
CA ARG A 228 4.63 -7.66 15.40
C ARG A 228 4.31 -6.21 15.04
N ARG A 229 3.19 -5.66 15.50
CA ARG A 229 2.85 -4.24 15.28
C ARG A 229 3.93 -3.31 15.83
N SER A 230 4.40 -3.56 17.05
CA SER A 230 5.50 -2.79 17.65
C SER A 230 6.78 -2.85 16.82
N ALA A 231 7.09 -3.99 16.19
CA ALA A 231 8.25 -4.14 15.33
C ALA A 231 8.13 -3.33 14.03
N PHE A 232 6.95 -3.26 13.39
CA PHE A 232 6.71 -2.36 12.26
C PHE A 232 6.97 -0.89 12.64
N VAL A 233 6.37 -0.44 13.75
CA VAL A 233 6.53 0.93 14.24
C VAL A 233 8.01 1.22 14.55
N ALA A 234 8.69 0.31 15.25
CA ALA A 234 10.10 0.49 15.60
C ALA A 234 11.00 0.56 14.35
N PHE A 235 10.73 -0.27 13.34
CA PHE A 235 11.47 -0.26 12.08
C PHE A 235 11.31 1.08 11.36
N LEU A 236 10.07 1.51 11.12
CA LEU A 236 9.77 2.77 10.44
C LEU A 236 10.27 3.97 11.22
N TRP A 237 10.08 3.99 12.55
CA TRP A 237 10.58 5.05 13.41
C TRP A 237 12.10 5.19 13.38
N LYS A 238 12.83 4.07 13.42
CA LYS A 238 14.29 4.09 13.32
C LYS A 238 14.74 4.58 11.94
N ARG A 239 14.00 4.25 10.89
CA ARG A 239 14.26 4.67 9.52
C ARG A 239 14.04 6.17 9.30
N LEU A 240 13.07 6.77 10.02
CA LEU A 240 12.79 8.21 10.01
C LEU A 240 13.86 9.07 10.70
N LYS A 241 14.76 8.48 11.52
CA LYS A 241 15.80 9.28 12.20
C LYS A 241 16.88 9.72 11.22
N SER A 242 17.30 10.97 11.34
CA SER A 242 18.41 11.53 10.56
C SER A 242 19.77 10.88 10.91
N PRO A 243 20.71 10.73 9.95
CA PRO A 243 20.52 10.88 8.51
C PRO A 243 19.62 9.76 7.95
N ARG A 244 18.71 10.09 7.04
CA ARG A 244 17.78 9.12 6.45
C ARG A 244 18.43 8.41 5.28
N PRO A 245 18.47 7.06 5.25
CA PRO A 245 19.24 6.32 4.26
C PRO A 245 18.64 6.33 2.84
N PHE A 246 17.56 7.06 2.62
CA PHE A 246 16.84 7.13 1.35
C PHE A 246 16.74 8.55 0.78
N VAL A 247 17.36 9.54 1.40
CA VAL A 247 17.36 10.94 0.96
C VAL A 247 18.71 11.34 0.33
N SER A 248 19.74 10.51 0.50
CA SER A 248 21.10 10.75 -0.02
C SER A 248 21.30 10.25 -1.43
#